data_b4627fa0fe81dbd9a579d9993d096432
#
_entry.id   b4627fa0fe81dbd9a579d9993d096432
#
_cell.length_a   1.000
_cell.length_b   1.000
_cell.length_c   1.000
_cell.angle_alpha   90.00
_cell.angle_beta   90.00
_cell.angle_gamma   90.00
#
_symmetry.space_group_name_H-M   'P 1'
#
loop_
_entity.id
_entity.type
_entity.pdbx_description
1 polymer ?
#
loop_
_entity_poly.entity_id
_entity_poly.type
_entity_poly.pdbx_seq_one_letter_code
_entity_poly.pdbx_strand_id
1 'polypeptide(L)'
;RLVCDVHNTTHGEVTFALDGERAMLAVSQTWDPKPSAPDFDLIWDVRRKIKKLPIKINWKHVKGHQDEDLHTPLDSWARLNIPADNRAKYHWQRSHKTPAPNHKFHAEPFTVYLKGKKLSCFNADQLYTAITGEELKKYWQKKHDIPDDVIDHIDWPNQGKAFRNYPLGKQRWFTKFATGFCGLGRMLKIREYQDHSECPLCQCQEENNRHVPRCPDLRAQDKMRTLLSNLREFMVQEKTFDPLLVAISCRLQDWQQNRTMEPYRAEREVQKAIAEQDKIGWWNFL
;
A
#
# COMPACT_ATOMS: atom_id res chain seq x y z
N ARG A 1 33.69 -2.92 -11.74
CA ARG A 1 34.41 -3.36 -12.94
C ARG A 1 35.14 -2.20 -13.62
N LEU A 2 34.49 -1.08 -13.87
CA LEU A 2 35.13 0.09 -14.49
C LEU A 2 36.45 0.49 -13.81
N VAL A 3 36.48 0.52 -12.45
CA VAL A 3 37.69 0.82 -11.67
C VAL A 3 38.78 -0.24 -11.90
N CYS A 4 38.39 -1.52 -11.92
CA CYS A 4 39.37 -2.60 -12.21
C CYS A 4 39.93 -2.49 -13.63
N ASP A 5 39.07 -2.18 -14.60
CA ASP A 5 39.46 -2.04 -16.00
C ASP A 5 40.39 -0.82 -16.19
N VAL A 6 40.07 0.34 -15.58
CA VAL A 6 40.88 1.58 -15.65
C VAL A 6 42.26 1.38 -14.99
N HIS A 7 42.34 0.66 -13.89
CA HIS A 7 43.56 0.45 -13.14
C HIS A 7 44.27 -0.90 -13.43
N ASN A 8 43.82 -1.62 -14.48
CA ASN A 8 44.34 -2.93 -14.86
C ASN A 8 44.44 -3.92 -13.67
N THR A 9 43.43 -3.85 -12.76
CA THR A 9 43.40 -4.66 -11.55
C THR A 9 42.92 -6.06 -11.87
N THR A 10 43.75 -7.06 -11.72
CA THR A 10 43.48 -8.48 -12.02
C THR A 10 43.28 -9.35 -10.78
N HIS A 11 43.60 -8.85 -9.61
CA HIS A 11 43.47 -9.55 -8.32
C HIS A 11 43.35 -8.54 -7.18
N GLY A 12 42.96 -9.01 -6.02
CA GLY A 12 42.85 -8.19 -4.80
C GLY A 12 41.51 -8.39 -4.07
N GLU A 13 41.33 -7.61 -3.03
CA GLU A 13 40.12 -7.63 -2.21
C GLU A 13 39.60 -6.21 -2.01
N VAL A 14 38.30 -6.08 -1.96
CA VAL A 14 37.61 -4.81 -1.64
C VAL A 14 36.51 -5.06 -0.63
N THR A 15 36.36 -4.15 0.33
CA THR A 15 35.23 -4.20 1.27
C THR A 15 34.13 -3.31 0.80
N PHE A 16 32.94 -3.89 0.60
CA PHE A 16 31.69 -3.17 0.37
C PHE A 16 30.90 -3.11 1.67
N ALA A 17 30.64 -1.90 2.13
CA ALA A 17 29.84 -1.63 3.31
C ALA A 17 28.43 -1.18 2.91
N LEU A 18 27.40 -1.79 3.48
CA LEU A 18 25.98 -1.51 3.22
C LEU A 18 25.22 -1.44 4.55
N ASP A 19 24.28 -0.52 4.65
CA ASP A 19 23.35 -0.43 5.77
C ASP A 19 22.11 -1.33 5.59
N GLY A 20 21.80 -1.72 4.38
CA GLY A 20 20.73 -2.67 4.06
C GLY A 20 21.16 -4.12 4.23
N GLU A 21 21.07 -4.69 5.44
CA GLU A 21 21.46 -6.07 5.73
C GLU A 21 20.79 -7.08 4.78
N ARG A 22 19.50 -6.93 4.51
CA ARG A 22 18.77 -7.81 3.58
C ARG A 22 19.30 -7.72 2.15
N ALA A 23 19.64 -6.53 1.69
CA ALA A 23 20.23 -6.32 0.36
C ALA A 23 21.62 -6.94 0.29
N MET A 24 22.44 -6.74 1.33
CA MET A 24 23.76 -7.36 1.44
C MET A 24 23.68 -8.89 1.39
N LEU A 25 22.81 -9.49 2.21
CA LEU A 25 22.58 -10.93 2.21
C LEU A 25 22.06 -11.42 0.85
N ALA A 26 21.16 -10.71 0.22
CA ALA A 26 20.63 -11.08 -1.09
C ALA A 26 21.71 -11.13 -2.17
N VAL A 27 22.70 -10.24 -2.17
CA VAL A 27 23.74 -10.19 -3.21
C VAL A 27 24.99 -11.00 -2.86
N SER A 28 25.26 -11.28 -1.60
CA SER A 28 26.44 -12.02 -1.13
C SER A 28 26.31 -13.54 -1.26
N GLN A 29 25.08 -14.07 -1.37
CA GLN A 29 24.85 -15.52 -1.48
C GLN A 29 25.39 -16.10 -2.79
N THR A 30 25.84 -17.35 -2.73
CA THR A 30 26.47 -18.05 -3.87
C THR A 30 25.48 -18.74 -4.80
N TRP A 31 24.31 -19.14 -4.29
CA TRP A 31 23.28 -19.79 -5.10
C TRP A 31 22.47 -18.78 -5.92
N ASP A 32 21.92 -19.22 -7.03
CA ASP A 32 21.08 -18.37 -7.88
C ASP A 32 19.72 -18.09 -7.19
N PRO A 33 19.20 -16.84 -7.26
CA PRO A 33 17.93 -16.50 -6.66
C PRO A 33 16.77 -17.26 -7.34
N LYS A 34 15.73 -17.61 -6.58
CA LYS A 34 14.52 -18.21 -7.14
C LYS A 34 13.76 -17.15 -7.96
N PRO A 35 13.14 -17.52 -9.09
CA PRO A 35 12.35 -16.57 -9.90
C PRO A 35 11.21 -15.89 -9.13
N SER A 36 10.68 -16.52 -8.08
CA SER A 36 9.65 -15.96 -7.19
C SER A 36 10.19 -15.03 -6.10
N ALA A 37 11.51 -14.87 -5.99
CA ALA A 37 12.09 -13.95 -5.01
C ALA A 37 11.82 -12.49 -5.41
N PRO A 38 11.54 -11.59 -4.46
CA PRO A 38 11.48 -10.16 -4.74
C PRO A 38 12.77 -9.69 -5.42
N ASP A 39 12.64 -8.80 -6.39
CA ASP A 39 13.76 -8.22 -7.16
C ASP A 39 14.70 -9.29 -7.79
N PHE A 40 14.13 -10.44 -8.15
CA PHE A 40 14.86 -11.57 -8.75
C PHE A 40 15.78 -11.14 -9.89
N ASP A 41 15.27 -10.34 -10.81
CA ASP A 41 15.97 -9.87 -11.99
C ASP A 41 17.21 -9.03 -11.63
N LEU A 42 17.06 -8.10 -10.69
CA LEU A 42 18.13 -7.25 -10.19
C LEU A 42 19.18 -8.06 -9.43
N ILE A 43 18.76 -8.92 -8.51
CA ILE A 43 19.66 -9.77 -7.71
C ILE A 43 20.46 -10.69 -8.63
N TRP A 44 19.82 -11.27 -9.64
CA TRP A 44 20.50 -12.12 -10.63
C TRP A 44 21.57 -11.35 -11.38
N ASP A 45 21.24 -10.17 -11.92
CA ASP A 45 22.18 -9.35 -12.68
C ASP A 45 23.39 -8.92 -11.82
N VAL A 46 23.11 -8.46 -10.59
CA VAL A 46 24.17 -8.05 -9.65
C VAL A 46 25.10 -9.22 -9.32
N ARG A 47 24.57 -10.39 -8.97
CA ARG A 47 25.39 -11.56 -8.64
C ARG A 47 26.22 -12.03 -9.82
N ARG A 48 25.67 -12.04 -11.03
CA ARG A 48 26.41 -12.39 -12.26
C ARG A 48 27.53 -11.40 -12.55
N LYS A 49 27.30 -10.11 -12.29
CA LYS A 49 28.35 -9.09 -12.39
C LYS A 49 29.45 -9.30 -11.35
N ILE A 50 29.09 -9.58 -10.11
CA ILE A 50 30.03 -9.88 -9.02
C ILE A 50 30.91 -11.10 -9.37
N LYS A 51 30.31 -12.20 -9.86
CA LYS A 51 31.06 -13.41 -10.28
C LYS A 51 32.09 -13.15 -11.39
N LYS A 52 31.93 -12.06 -12.16
CA LYS A 52 32.84 -11.66 -13.25
C LYS A 52 33.91 -10.65 -12.81
N LEU A 53 33.93 -10.25 -11.55
CA LEU A 53 34.94 -9.34 -11.05
C LEU A 53 36.25 -10.11 -10.83
N PRO A 54 37.41 -9.52 -11.17
CA PRO A 54 38.74 -10.12 -10.94
C PRO A 54 39.19 -10.02 -9.49
N ILE A 55 38.36 -9.43 -8.61
CA ILE A 55 38.66 -9.14 -7.21
C ILE A 55 37.65 -9.82 -6.30
N LYS A 56 38.07 -10.14 -5.09
CA LYS A 56 37.17 -10.67 -4.04
C LYS A 56 36.46 -9.53 -3.34
N ILE A 57 35.16 -9.69 -3.10
CA ILE A 57 34.36 -8.75 -2.33
C ILE A 57 34.17 -9.26 -0.91
N ASN A 58 34.55 -8.45 0.06
CA ASN A 58 34.27 -8.66 1.47
C ASN A 58 33.05 -7.77 1.84
N TRP A 59 32.02 -8.37 2.41
CA TRP A 59 30.81 -7.68 2.77
C TRP A 59 30.85 -7.22 4.22
N LYS A 60 30.45 -5.97 4.47
CA LYS A 60 30.37 -5.42 5.81
C LYS A 60 29.01 -4.73 5.99
N HIS A 61 28.28 -5.14 7.02
CA HIS A 61 27.09 -4.40 7.44
C HIS A 61 27.50 -3.18 8.28
N VAL A 62 26.91 -2.04 7.98
CA VAL A 62 27.05 -0.77 8.72
C VAL A 62 25.67 -0.35 9.20
N LYS A 63 25.55 0.00 10.47
CA LYS A 63 24.28 0.49 11.00
C LYS A 63 23.90 1.80 10.31
N GLY A 64 22.71 1.87 9.73
CA GLY A 64 22.17 3.09 9.12
C GLY A 64 21.78 4.15 10.17
N HIS A 65 21.55 5.38 9.70
CA HIS A 65 21.03 6.50 10.52
C HIS A 65 21.81 6.81 11.81
N GLN A 66 23.11 6.60 11.82
CA GLN A 66 23.95 6.86 13.00
C GLN A 66 24.15 8.35 13.26
N ASP A 67 23.86 9.22 12.31
CA ASP A 67 23.85 10.68 12.42
C ASP A 67 22.69 11.25 13.22
N GLU A 68 21.65 10.44 13.45
CA GLU A 68 20.50 10.81 14.29
C GLU A 68 20.82 10.73 15.80
N ASP A 69 21.88 9.98 16.18
CA ASP A 69 22.34 9.85 17.56
C ASP A 69 23.59 10.73 17.78
N LEU A 70 23.37 11.92 18.34
CA LEU A 70 24.43 12.90 18.61
C LEU A 70 25.44 12.47 19.69
N HIS A 71 25.14 11.42 20.45
CA HIS A 71 25.99 10.95 21.57
C HIS A 71 26.91 9.80 21.19
N THR A 72 26.67 9.13 20.08
CA THR A 72 27.51 8.01 19.63
C THR A 72 28.61 8.49 18.67
N PRO A 73 29.91 8.29 18.98
CA PRO A 73 30.98 8.64 18.07
C PRO A 73 30.91 7.82 16.78
N LEU A 74 30.90 8.51 15.63
CA LEU A 74 30.84 7.87 14.32
C LEU A 74 32.18 7.23 13.97
N ASP A 75 32.16 5.95 13.63
CA ASP A 75 33.31 5.27 13.04
C ASP A 75 33.55 5.70 11.57
N SER A 76 34.64 5.26 10.97
CA SER A 76 34.99 5.61 9.58
C SER A 76 33.94 5.12 8.56
N TRP A 77 33.29 4.01 8.82
CA TRP A 77 32.28 3.43 7.93
C TRP A 77 30.97 4.19 8.01
N ALA A 78 30.55 4.59 9.21
CA ALA A 78 29.38 5.45 9.40
C ALA A 78 29.56 6.80 8.71
N ARG A 79 30.77 7.41 8.85
CA ARG A 79 31.11 8.68 8.16
C ARG A 79 31.06 8.57 6.63
N LEU A 80 31.31 7.40 6.05
CA LEU A 80 31.16 7.17 4.62
C LEU A 80 29.72 6.85 4.20
N ASN A 81 28.96 6.17 5.07
CA ASN A 81 27.58 5.80 4.78
C ASN A 81 26.63 7.03 4.75
N ILE A 82 26.79 7.97 5.65
CA ILE A 82 25.96 9.17 5.74
C ILE A 82 25.90 9.96 4.41
N PRO A 83 27.04 10.33 3.78
CA PRO A 83 27.01 10.99 2.47
C PRO A 83 26.41 10.13 1.36
N ALA A 84 26.59 8.81 1.42
CA ALA A 84 26.01 7.89 0.43
C ALA A 84 24.50 7.87 0.54
N ASP A 85 23.93 7.78 1.75
CA ASP A 85 22.50 7.83 2.01
C ASP A 85 21.89 9.19 1.59
N ASN A 86 22.54 10.30 1.92
CA ASN A 86 22.10 11.63 1.51
C ASN A 86 22.07 11.79 -0.03
N ARG A 87 23.07 11.23 -0.74
CA ARG A 87 23.07 11.20 -2.21
C ARG A 87 21.95 10.34 -2.76
N ALA A 88 21.71 9.16 -2.17
CA ALA A 88 20.62 8.30 -2.58
C ALA A 88 19.25 8.98 -2.40
N LYS A 89 19.00 9.60 -1.24
CA LYS A 89 17.79 10.40 -0.97
C LYS A 89 17.61 11.54 -1.97
N TYR A 90 18.69 12.30 -2.24
CA TYR A 90 18.67 13.38 -3.22
C TYR A 90 18.28 12.90 -4.62
N HIS A 91 18.88 11.82 -5.10
CA HIS A 91 18.55 11.26 -6.41
C HIS A 91 17.14 10.66 -6.44
N TRP A 92 16.73 9.98 -5.38
CA TRP A 92 15.38 9.43 -5.27
C TRP A 92 14.30 10.51 -5.36
N GLN A 93 14.46 11.60 -4.62
CA GLN A 93 13.51 12.73 -4.66
C GLN A 93 13.39 13.38 -6.04
N ARG A 94 14.48 13.38 -6.83
CA ARG A 94 14.48 13.94 -8.18
C ARG A 94 13.98 12.96 -9.25
N SER A 95 14.19 11.68 -9.07
CA SER A 95 13.82 10.64 -10.04
C SER A 95 12.35 10.23 -9.96
N HIS A 96 11.62 10.61 -8.91
CA HIS A 96 10.21 10.25 -8.71
C HIS A 96 9.27 10.68 -9.84
N LYS A 97 9.69 11.62 -10.66
CA LYS A 97 8.88 12.12 -11.79
C LYS A 97 9.15 11.38 -13.10
N THR A 98 10.14 10.52 -13.14
CA THR A 98 10.48 9.76 -14.34
C THR A 98 10.07 8.30 -14.16
N PRO A 99 9.22 7.73 -15.03
CA PRO A 99 8.92 6.30 -14.97
C PRO A 99 10.22 5.50 -14.98
N ALA A 100 10.34 4.53 -14.06
CA ALA A 100 11.50 3.64 -14.07
C ALA A 100 11.59 2.97 -15.46
N PRO A 101 12.74 3.04 -16.14
CA PRO A 101 12.86 2.45 -17.45
C PRO A 101 12.69 0.92 -17.34
N ASN A 102 11.89 0.34 -18.23
CA ASN A 102 11.69 -1.10 -18.36
C ASN A 102 12.95 -1.78 -18.92
N HIS A 103 14.06 -1.73 -18.19
CA HIS A 103 15.31 -2.28 -18.67
C HIS A 103 15.39 -3.79 -18.46
N LYS A 104 15.76 -4.48 -19.54
CA LYS A 104 16.35 -5.80 -19.42
C LYS A 104 17.76 -5.63 -18.86
N PHE A 105 18.06 -6.29 -17.75
CA PHE A 105 19.42 -6.32 -17.21
C PHE A 105 20.31 -7.23 -18.07
N HIS A 106 21.59 -6.88 -18.20
CA HIS A 106 22.49 -7.58 -19.10
C HIS A 106 22.65 -9.08 -18.83
N ALA A 107 22.68 -9.47 -17.57
CA ALA A 107 22.83 -10.86 -17.16
C ALA A 107 21.50 -11.56 -16.80
N GLU A 108 20.38 -10.89 -16.99
CA GLU A 108 19.06 -11.45 -16.71
C GLU A 108 18.74 -12.59 -17.70
N PRO A 109 18.39 -13.80 -17.20
CA PRO A 109 18.22 -14.96 -18.05
C PRO A 109 17.01 -14.86 -18.97
N PHE A 110 15.93 -14.21 -18.49
CA PHE A 110 14.71 -13.94 -19.24
C PHE A 110 14.01 -12.72 -18.66
N THR A 111 13.16 -12.08 -19.48
CA THR A 111 12.39 -10.90 -19.07
C THR A 111 10.94 -11.12 -19.46
N VAL A 112 10.04 -10.92 -18.51
CA VAL A 112 8.60 -10.99 -18.76
C VAL A 112 7.99 -9.59 -18.65
N TYR A 113 7.20 -9.23 -19.63
CA TYR A 113 6.42 -8.01 -19.65
C TYR A 113 4.95 -8.35 -19.63
N LEU A 114 4.19 -7.63 -18.79
CA LEU A 114 2.76 -7.75 -18.74
C LEU A 114 2.13 -6.36 -18.86
N LYS A 115 1.31 -6.15 -19.88
CA LYS A 115 0.74 -4.84 -20.20
C LYS A 115 1.82 -3.73 -20.30
N GLY A 116 2.96 -4.06 -20.88
CA GLY A 116 4.10 -3.12 -21.05
C GLY A 116 4.93 -2.86 -19.79
N LYS A 117 4.58 -3.44 -18.64
CA LYS A 117 5.37 -3.34 -17.40
C LYS A 117 6.21 -4.60 -17.21
N LYS A 118 7.50 -4.40 -16.90
CA LYS A 118 8.41 -5.50 -16.57
C LYS A 118 8.04 -6.11 -15.22
N LEU A 119 8.00 -7.43 -15.14
CA LEU A 119 7.86 -8.15 -13.87
C LEU A 119 9.24 -8.45 -13.30
N SER A 120 9.49 -7.98 -12.08
CA SER A 120 10.78 -8.17 -11.37
C SER A 120 10.80 -9.43 -10.48
N CYS A 121 9.64 -10.06 -10.27
CA CYS A 121 9.53 -11.40 -9.70
C CYS A 121 8.31 -12.14 -10.27
N PHE A 122 8.35 -13.47 -10.21
CA PHE A 122 7.33 -14.34 -10.83
C PHE A 122 6.56 -15.12 -9.76
N ASN A 123 5.87 -14.42 -8.89
CA ASN A 123 4.91 -15.05 -8.00
C ASN A 123 3.47 -14.91 -8.52
N ALA A 124 2.60 -15.83 -8.08
CA ALA A 124 1.21 -15.84 -8.53
C ALA A 124 0.47 -14.53 -8.19
N ASP A 125 0.78 -13.92 -7.04
CA ASP A 125 0.13 -12.68 -6.59
C ASP A 125 0.49 -11.49 -7.49
N GLN A 126 1.76 -11.38 -7.92
CA GLN A 126 2.17 -10.34 -8.85
C GLN A 126 1.53 -10.50 -10.22
N LEU A 127 1.50 -11.73 -10.74
CA LEU A 127 0.84 -12.04 -12.00
C LEU A 127 -0.66 -11.72 -11.92
N TYR A 128 -1.32 -12.18 -10.86
CA TYR A 128 -2.72 -11.90 -10.62
C TYR A 128 -3.00 -10.39 -10.54
N THR A 129 -2.22 -9.66 -9.73
CA THR A 129 -2.36 -8.21 -9.58
C THR A 129 -2.13 -7.47 -10.89
N ALA A 130 -1.13 -7.89 -11.67
CA ALA A 130 -0.84 -7.26 -12.96
C ALA A 130 -1.93 -7.53 -14.01
N ILE A 131 -2.59 -8.69 -13.96
CA ILE A 131 -3.68 -9.03 -14.87
C ILE A 131 -4.98 -8.34 -14.47
N THR A 132 -5.35 -8.41 -13.19
CA THR A 132 -6.69 -8.04 -12.72
C THR A 132 -6.76 -6.65 -12.08
N GLY A 133 -5.62 -6.09 -11.61
CA GLY A 133 -5.60 -4.87 -10.81
C GLY A 133 -6.22 -3.65 -11.49
N GLU A 134 -5.89 -3.42 -12.76
CA GLU A 134 -6.45 -2.28 -13.52
C GLU A 134 -7.96 -2.46 -13.80
N GLU A 135 -8.39 -3.68 -14.07
CA GLU A 135 -9.82 -3.98 -14.29
C GLU A 135 -10.61 -3.82 -13.00
N LEU A 136 -10.03 -4.25 -11.88
CA LEU A 136 -10.62 -4.07 -10.56
C LEU A 136 -10.73 -2.58 -10.20
N LYS A 137 -9.68 -1.78 -10.43
CA LYS A 137 -9.75 -0.33 -10.24
C LYS A 137 -10.87 0.30 -11.05
N LYS A 138 -10.97 0.00 -12.36
CA LYS A 138 -12.06 0.48 -13.21
C LYS A 138 -13.44 0.05 -12.72
N TYR A 139 -13.56 -1.18 -12.26
CA TYR A 139 -14.79 -1.66 -11.64
C TYR A 139 -15.16 -0.83 -10.41
N TRP A 140 -14.22 -0.57 -9.51
CA TRP A 140 -14.43 0.24 -8.31
C TRP A 140 -14.78 1.68 -8.65
N GLN A 141 -14.08 2.30 -9.59
CA GLN A 141 -14.39 3.65 -10.08
C GLN A 141 -15.85 3.74 -10.54
N LYS A 142 -16.24 2.87 -11.45
CA LYS A 142 -17.61 2.83 -11.97
C LYS A 142 -18.65 2.51 -10.88
N LYS A 143 -18.34 1.60 -9.98
CA LYS A 143 -19.26 1.15 -8.93
C LYS A 143 -19.54 2.21 -7.89
N HIS A 144 -18.53 2.98 -7.53
CA HIS A 144 -18.56 3.95 -6.43
C HIS A 144 -18.45 5.40 -6.90
N ASP A 145 -18.45 5.62 -8.21
CA ASP A 145 -18.35 6.94 -8.81
C ASP A 145 -17.11 7.71 -8.33
N ILE A 146 -15.96 7.00 -8.27
CA ILE A 146 -14.70 7.58 -7.81
C ILE A 146 -14.05 8.33 -8.98
N PRO A 147 -13.70 9.61 -8.80
CA PRO A 147 -13.02 10.39 -9.85
C PRO A 147 -11.66 9.80 -10.25
N ASP A 148 -11.27 9.99 -11.52
CA ASP A 148 -10.01 9.47 -12.06
C ASP A 148 -8.78 10.00 -11.34
N ASP A 149 -8.82 11.27 -10.91
CA ASP A 149 -7.75 11.92 -10.17
C ASP A 149 -7.61 11.42 -8.71
N VAL A 150 -8.60 10.68 -8.20
CA VAL A 150 -8.65 10.22 -6.81
C VAL A 150 -8.33 8.74 -6.67
N ILE A 151 -8.65 7.90 -7.66
CA ILE A 151 -8.51 6.45 -7.57
C ILE A 151 -7.06 6.01 -7.28
N ASP A 152 -6.08 6.74 -7.79
CA ASP A 152 -4.66 6.44 -7.60
C ASP A 152 -4.10 6.97 -6.26
N HIS A 153 -4.85 7.83 -5.55
CA HIS A 153 -4.50 8.27 -4.20
C HIS A 153 -4.91 7.26 -3.12
N ILE A 154 -5.73 6.27 -3.47
CA ILE A 154 -6.13 5.22 -2.52
C ILE A 154 -4.92 4.32 -2.24
N ASP A 155 -4.59 4.15 -0.96
CA ASP A 155 -3.51 3.27 -0.52
C ASP A 155 -3.92 1.78 -0.57
N TRP A 156 -4.03 1.25 -1.78
CA TRP A 156 -4.40 -0.14 -2.04
C TRP A 156 -3.54 -1.16 -1.30
N PRO A 157 -2.19 -0.99 -1.20
CA PRO A 157 -1.34 -1.91 -0.45
C PRO A 157 -1.71 -2.01 1.03
N ASN A 158 -1.92 -0.88 1.71
CA ASN A 158 -2.24 -0.88 3.13
C ASN A 158 -3.70 -1.31 3.38
N GLN A 159 -4.63 -0.93 2.51
CA GLN A 159 -5.99 -1.47 2.54
C GLN A 159 -6.00 -2.99 2.41
N GLY A 160 -5.22 -3.54 1.47
CA GLY A 160 -5.06 -4.98 1.31
C GLY A 160 -4.43 -5.67 2.53
N LYS A 161 -3.48 -5.03 3.23
CA LYS A 161 -2.91 -5.54 4.48
C LYS A 161 -3.95 -5.55 5.60
N ALA A 162 -4.68 -4.44 5.81
CA ALA A 162 -5.75 -4.35 6.79
C ALA A 162 -6.81 -5.43 6.54
N PHE A 163 -7.22 -5.60 5.29
CA PHE A 163 -8.20 -6.60 4.89
C PHE A 163 -7.75 -8.04 5.24
N ARG A 164 -6.49 -8.38 4.99
CA ARG A 164 -5.94 -9.71 5.31
C ARG A 164 -5.84 -10.03 6.80
N ASN A 165 -5.86 -9.02 7.66
CA ASN A 165 -5.87 -9.21 9.12
C ASN A 165 -7.20 -9.76 9.66
N TYR A 166 -8.26 -9.74 8.85
CA TYR A 166 -9.55 -10.28 9.25
C TYR A 166 -9.68 -11.77 8.92
N PRO A 167 -10.42 -12.56 9.73
CA PRO A 167 -10.79 -13.93 9.37
C PRO A 167 -11.49 -14.00 8.01
N LEU A 168 -11.30 -15.10 7.28
CA LEU A 168 -11.82 -15.28 5.92
C LEU A 168 -13.33 -15.01 5.80
N GLY A 169 -14.11 -15.39 6.82
CA GLY A 169 -15.55 -15.10 6.87
C GLY A 169 -15.87 -13.62 6.84
N LYS A 170 -15.12 -12.80 7.61
CA LYS A 170 -15.25 -11.34 7.57
C LYS A 170 -14.77 -10.75 6.25
N GLN A 171 -13.66 -11.22 5.68
CA GLN A 171 -13.18 -10.79 4.36
C GLN A 171 -14.27 -11.00 3.28
N ARG A 172 -14.89 -12.17 3.26
CA ARG A 172 -15.99 -12.48 2.33
C ARG A 172 -17.21 -11.58 2.56
N TRP A 173 -17.53 -11.29 3.82
CA TRP A 173 -18.63 -10.39 4.15
C TRP A 173 -18.34 -8.96 3.68
N PHE A 174 -17.16 -8.43 3.97
CA PHE A 174 -16.73 -7.11 3.49
C PHE A 174 -16.78 -6.99 1.98
N THR A 175 -16.25 -7.99 1.26
CA THR A 175 -16.30 -8.00 -0.20
C THR A 175 -17.74 -7.92 -0.71
N LYS A 176 -18.64 -8.75 -0.16
CA LYS A 176 -20.06 -8.73 -0.52
C LYS A 176 -20.73 -7.41 -0.15
N PHE A 177 -20.42 -6.86 1.01
CA PHE A 177 -20.97 -5.59 1.45
C PHE A 177 -20.52 -4.46 0.52
N ALA A 178 -19.23 -4.30 0.29
CA ALA A 178 -18.67 -3.26 -0.57
C ALA A 178 -19.15 -3.35 -2.03
N THR A 179 -19.31 -4.57 -2.54
CA THR A 179 -19.83 -4.78 -3.91
C THR A 179 -21.35 -4.79 -4.04
N GLY A 180 -22.09 -4.65 -2.93
CA GLY A 180 -23.55 -4.64 -2.94
C GLY A 180 -24.20 -6.02 -3.05
N PHE A 181 -23.44 -7.11 -2.85
CA PHE A 181 -23.94 -8.49 -2.94
C PHE A 181 -24.27 -9.13 -1.58
N CYS A 182 -24.28 -8.37 -0.49
CA CYS A 182 -24.79 -8.87 0.78
C CYS A 182 -26.24 -9.33 0.65
N GLY A 183 -26.64 -10.31 1.44
CA GLY A 183 -28.02 -10.82 1.52
C GLY A 183 -28.95 -9.84 2.25
N LEU A 184 -29.04 -8.63 1.74
CA LEU A 184 -29.99 -7.60 2.16
C LEU A 184 -31.26 -7.67 1.33
N GLY A 185 -32.33 -7.02 1.76
CA GLY A 185 -33.66 -7.09 1.14
C GLY A 185 -33.63 -6.96 -0.37
N ARG A 186 -32.90 -5.96 -0.89
CA ARG A 186 -32.71 -5.80 -2.34
C ARG A 186 -32.12 -7.05 -3.02
N MET A 187 -31.06 -7.63 -2.47
CA MET A 187 -30.39 -8.78 -3.08
C MET A 187 -31.17 -10.07 -2.88
N LEU A 188 -31.93 -10.18 -1.79
CA LEU A 188 -32.81 -11.31 -1.57
C LEU A 188 -33.95 -11.32 -2.57
N LYS A 189 -34.54 -10.13 -2.87
CA LYS A 189 -35.54 -9.98 -3.93
C LYS A 189 -34.97 -10.31 -5.31
N ILE A 190 -33.80 -9.78 -5.68
CA ILE A 190 -33.15 -10.06 -6.98
C ILE A 190 -32.86 -11.56 -7.16
N ARG A 191 -32.58 -12.28 -6.07
CA ARG A 191 -32.32 -13.73 -6.07
C ARG A 191 -33.59 -14.57 -5.87
N GLU A 192 -34.75 -13.94 -5.85
CA GLU A 192 -36.05 -14.62 -5.70
C GLU A 192 -36.22 -15.41 -4.38
N TYR A 193 -35.46 -14.99 -3.32
CA TYR A 193 -35.64 -15.57 -1.98
C TYR A 193 -36.79 -14.90 -1.21
N GLN A 194 -37.23 -13.74 -1.66
CA GLN A 194 -38.39 -13.00 -1.16
C GLN A 194 -38.94 -12.07 -2.26
N ASP A 195 -40.18 -11.66 -2.15
CA ASP A 195 -40.87 -10.82 -3.12
C ASP A 195 -40.76 -9.32 -2.88
N HIS A 196 -40.25 -8.92 -1.74
CA HIS A 196 -40.07 -7.53 -1.33
C HIS A 196 -38.63 -7.14 -1.06
N SER A 197 -38.30 -5.88 -1.02
CA SER A 197 -36.95 -5.34 -0.77
C SER A 197 -36.85 -4.40 0.44
N GLU A 198 -37.96 -4.20 1.13
CA GLU A 198 -38.05 -3.27 2.25
C GLU A 198 -37.20 -3.70 3.44
N CYS A 199 -36.69 -2.72 4.17
CA CYS A 199 -35.92 -2.94 5.38
C CYS A 199 -36.83 -3.54 6.49
N PRO A 200 -36.42 -4.66 7.12
CA PRO A 200 -37.24 -5.29 8.16
C PRO A 200 -37.37 -4.44 9.44
N LEU A 201 -36.50 -3.42 9.62
CA LEU A 201 -36.56 -2.53 10.78
C LEU A 201 -37.48 -1.34 10.56
N CYS A 202 -37.23 -0.55 9.51
CA CYS A 202 -38.02 0.66 9.26
C CYS A 202 -39.18 0.48 8.29
N GLN A 203 -39.20 -0.58 7.50
CA GLN A 203 -40.23 -0.93 6.51
C GLN A 203 -40.55 0.13 5.45
N CYS A 204 -39.81 1.23 5.43
CA CYS A 204 -40.06 2.40 4.60
C CYS A 204 -39.21 2.50 3.35
N GLN A 205 -38.09 1.79 3.30
CA GLN A 205 -37.10 1.95 2.25
C GLN A 205 -36.50 0.61 1.83
N GLU A 206 -35.97 0.58 0.59
CA GLU A 206 -35.25 -0.55 0.09
C GLU A 206 -34.01 -0.83 0.97
N GLU A 207 -33.89 -2.04 1.49
CA GLU A 207 -32.75 -2.45 2.28
C GLU A 207 -31.55 -2.79 1.37
N ASN A 208 -30.62 -1.85 1.31
CA ASN A 208 -29.34 -1.98 0.58
C ASN A 208 -28.18 -1.53 1.45
N ASN A 209 -26.95 -1.66 0.96
CA ASN A 209 -25.73 -1.33 1.70
C ASN A 209 -25.68 0.11 2.21
N ARG A 210 -26.26 1.06 1.45
CA ARG A 210 -26.30 2.48 1.84
C ARG A 210 -27.38 2.76 2.87
N HIS A 211 -28.47 1.99 2.84
CA HIS A 211 -29.57 2.14 3.79
C HIS A 211 -29.21 1.61 5.18
N VAL A 212 -28.58 0.43 5.27
CA VAL A 212 -28.31 -0.25 6.55
C VAL A 212 -27.66 0.66 7.59
N PRO A 213 -26.53 1.36 7.32
CA PRO A 213 -25.92 2.27 8.30
C PRO A 213 -26.71 3.57 8.53
N ARG A 214 -27.71 3.86 7.72
CA ARG A 214 -28.55 5.09 7.74
C ARG A 214 -30.01 4.82 8.06
N CYS A 215 -30.34 3.59 8.42
CA CYS A 215 -31.70 3.21 8.74
C CYS A 215 -32.30 4.13 9.82
N PRO A 216 -33.50 4.70 9.63
CA PRO A 216 -34.12 5.62 10.57
C PRO A 216 -34.66 4.94 11.82
N ASP A 217 -34.75 3.61 11.86
CA ASP A 217 -35.19 2.87 13.05
C ASP A 217 -34.26 3.12 14.25
N LEU A 218 -34.81 3.39 15.40
CA LEU A 218 -34.06 3.74 16.62
C LEU A 218 -33.05 2.67 17.02
N ARG A 219 -33.39 1.40 16.87
CA ARG A 219 -32.48 0.28 17.17
C ARG A 219 -31.25 0.28 16.26
N ALA A 220 -31.44 0.59 14.96
CA ALA A 220 -30.36 0.71 13.99
C ALA A 220 -29.48 1.92 14.31
N GLN A 221 -30.07 3.05 14.66
CA GLN A 221 -29.36 4.25 15.05
C GLN A 221 -28.54 4.07 16.33
N ASP A 222 -29.09 3.41 17.34
CA ASP A 222 -28.38 3.09 18.59
C ASP A 222 -27.19 2.18 18.32
N LYS A 223 -27.38 1.16 17.51
CA LYS A 223 -26.30 0.28 17.08
C LYS A 223 -25.20 1.02 16.35
N MET A 224 -25.58 1.92 15.44
CA MET A 224 -24.62 2.71 14.68
C MET A 224 -23.84 3.69 15.59
N ARG A 225 -24.50 4.33 16.56
CA ARG A 225 -23.83 5.16 17.56
C ARG A 225 -22.78 4.37 18.34
N THR A 226 -23.13 3.16 18.78
CA THR A 226 -22.20 2.25 19.47
C THR A 226 -20.99 1.91 18.58
N LEU A 227 -21.21 1.61 17.29
CA LEU A 227 -20.13 1.30 16.35
C LEU A 227 -19.20 2.49 16.12
N LEU A 228 -19.73 3.69 16.01
CA LEU A 228 -18.93 4.91 15.87
C LEU A 228 -18.12 5.22 17.13
N SER A 229 -18.68 4.97 18.32
CA SER A 229 -17.95 5.08 19.60
C SER A 229 -16.79 4.08 19.66
N ASN A 230 -17.04 2.82 19.32
CA ASN A 230 -16.01 1.79 19.29
C ASN A 230 -14.89 2.11 18.28
N LEU A 231 -15.27 2.66 17.13
CA LEU A 231 -14.27 3.11 16.13
C LEU A 231 -13.39 4.24 16.70
N ARG A 232 -14.01 5.20 17.39
CA ARG A 232 -13.27 6.29 18.02
C ARG A 232 -12.32 5.77 19.11
N GLU A 233 -12.78 4.86 19.96
CA GLU A 233 -11.93 4.21 20.98
C GLU A 233 -10.75 3.47 20.34
N PHE A 234 -10.99 2.72 19.27
CA PHE A 234 -9.96 2.05 18.50
C PHE A 234 -8.94 3.05 17.95
N MET A 235 -9.39 4.15 17.31
CA MET A 235 -8.48 5.18 16.78
C MET A 235 -7.63 5.81 17.88
N VAL A 236 -8.16 6.02 19.10
CA VAL A 236 -7.38 6.50 20.26
C VAL A 236 -6.33 5.47 20.68
N GLN A 237 -6.70 4.19 20.76
CA GLN A 237 -5.77 3.10 21.12
C GLN A 237 -4.63 2.97 20.10
N GLU A 238 -4.93 3.13 18.82
CA GLU A 238 -3.95 3.13 17.72
C GLU A 238 -3.19 4.46 17.59
N LYS A 239 -3.36 5.39 18.53
CA LYS A 239 -2.67 6.69 18.56
C LYS A 239 -2.85 7.51 17.28
N THR A 240 -4.05 7.45 16.71
CA THR A 240 -4.41 8.29 15.56
C THR A 240 -4.26 9.77 15.94
N PHE A 241 -3.67 10.56 15.06
CA PHE A 241 -3.48 12.00 15.26
C PHE A 241 -4.81 12.69 15.56
N ASP A 242 -4.91 13.36 16.71
CA ASP A 242 -6.17 13.89 17.27
C ASP A 242 -7.02 14.71 16.28
N PRO A 243 -6.46 15.68 15.51
CA PRO A 243 -7.24 16.42 14.53
C PRO A 243 -7.86 15.53 13.44
N LEU A 244 -7.16 14.48 13.01
CA LEU A 244 -7.66 13.51 12.03
C LEU A 244 -8.76 12.62 12.65
N LEU A 245 -8.59 12.17 13.90
CA LEU A 245 -9.58 11.39 14.64
C LEU A 245 -10.90 12.16 14.76
N VAL A 246 -10.82 13.43 15.14
CA VAL A 246 -12.01 14.30 15.26
C VAL A 246 -12.67 14.48 13.90
N ALA A 247 -11.89 14.77 12.85
CA ALA A 247 -12.40 14.95 11.51
C ALA A 247 -13.13 13.71 10.98
N ILE A 248 -12.53 12.53 11.10
CA ILE A 248 -13.15 11.25 10.68
C ILE A 248 -14.46 11.01 11.46
N SER A 249 -14.42 11.19 12.78
CA SER A 249 -15.59 10.96 13.62
C SER A 249 -16.77 11.89 13.24
N CYS A 250 -16.50 13.19 13.06
CA CYS A 250 -17.51 14.14 12.64
C CYS A 250 -18.07 13.82 11.25
N ARG A 251 -17.19 13.55 10.27
CA ARG A 251 -17.62 13.26 8.90
C ARG A 251 -18.47 11.99 8.79
N LEU A 252 -18.08 10.92 9.48
CA LEU A 252 -18.88 9.69 9.51
C LEU A 252 -20.24 9.90 10.17
N GLN A 253 -20.29 10.71 11.22
CA GLN A 253 -21.55 11.05 11.87
C GLN A 253 -22.46 11.91 10.97
N ASP A 254 -21.91 12.93 10.31
CA ASP A 254 -22.66 13.79 9.37
C ASP A 254 -23.19 12.95 8.20
N TRP A 255 -22.33 12.09 7.63
CA TRP A 255 -22.75 11.17 6.58
C TRP A 255 -23.86 10.22 7.04
N GLN A 256 -23.73 9.63 8.22
CA GLN A 256 -24.73 8.72 8.79
C GLN A 256 -26.09 9.41 8.97
N GLN A 257 -26.06 10.67 9.43
CA GLN A 257 -27.28 11.46 9.69
C GLN A 257 -27.79 12.22 8.47
N ASN A 258 -27.16 12.03 7.30
CA ASN A 258 -27.51 12.74 6.06
C ASN A 258 -27.44 14.27 6.19
N ARG A 259 -26.50 14.78 6.98
CA ARG A 259 -26.28 16.21 7.17
C ARG A 259 -25.39 16.76 6.06
N THR A 260 -25.54 18.05 5.77
CA THR A 260 -24.63 18.78 4.88
C THR A 260 -23.24 18.84 5.53
N MET A 261 -22.23 18.44 4.76
CA MET A 261 -20.83 18.46 5.24
C MET A 261 -20.25 19.86 5.00
N GLU A 262 -20.14 20.64 6.07
CA GLU A 262 -19.46 21.94 6.02
C GLU A 262 -17.93 21.75 5.87
N PRO A 263 -17.21 22.73 5.26
CA PRO A 263 -15.76 22.69 5.18
C PRO A 263 -15.14 22.50 6.57
N TYR A 264 -14.32 21.46 6.72
CA TYR A 264 -13.68 21.14 8.01
C TYR A 264 -12.53 22.11 8.27
N ARG A 265 -12.59 22.82 9.39
CA ARG A 265 -11.54 23.74 9.82
C ARG A 265 -10.53 22.99 10.69
N ALA A 266 -9.40 22.64 10.12
CA ALA A 266 -8.29 21.94 10.77
C ALA A 266 -6.96 22.45 10.21
N GLU A 267 -5.87 21.84 10.66
CA GLU A 267 -4.55 22.00 10.08
C GLU A 267 -4.55 21.65 8.59
N ARG A 268 -3.72 22.34 7.80
CA ARG A 268 -3.69 22.25 6.33
C ARG A 268 -3.61 20.81 5.80
N GLU A 269 -2.81 19.99 6.44
CA GLU A 269 -2.61 18.57 6.02
C GLU A 269 -3.87 17.75 6.24
N VAL A 270 -4.54 17.92 7.38
CA VAL A 270 -5.82 17.25 7.68
C VAL A 270 -6.91 17.73 6.74
N GLN A 271 -6.97 19.04 6.46
CA GLN A 271 -7.92 19.60 5.49
C GLN A 271 -7.75 18.97 4.11
N LYS A 272 -6.51 18.80 3.65
CA LYS A 272 -6.23 18.16 2.35
C LYS A 272 -6.70 16.70 2.32
N ALA A 273 -6.38 15.91 3.34
CA ALA A 273 -6.80 14.51 3.43
C ALA A 273 -8.34 14.37 3.47
N ILE A 274 -9.00 15.23 4.24
CA ILE A 274 -10.47 15.24 4.31
C ILE A 274 -11.09 15.65 2.97
N ALA A 275 -10.55 16.65 2.28
CA ALA A 275 -11.04 17.07 0.97
C ALA A 275 -10.88 15.97 -0.10
N GLU A 276 -9.82 15.18 -0.04
CA GLU A 276 -9.65 14.00 -0.90
C GLU A 276 -10.67 12.90 -0.55
N GLN A 277 -10.89 12.63 0.74
CA GLN A 277 -11.91 11.67 1.16
C GLN A 277 -13.33 12.14 0.83
N ASP A 278 -13.62 13.45 0.92
CA ASP A 278 -14.90 14.02 0.53
C ASP A 278 -15.23 13.76 -0.97
N LYS A 279 -14.22 13.74 -1.85
CA LYS A 279 -14.37 13.38 -3.27
C LYS A 279 -14.69 11.89 -3.46
N ILE A 280 -14.06 11.00 -2.68
CA ILE A 280 -14.35 9.56 -2.71
C ILE A 280 -15.73 9.26 -2.14
N GLY A 281 -16.17 10.09 -1.19
CA GLY A 281 -17.39 9.89 -0.42
C GLY A 281 -17.21 9.05 0.83
N TRP A 282 -17.86 9.44 1.89
CA TRP A 282 -17.74 8.82 3.22
C TRP A 282 -18.43 7.47 3.33
N TRP A 283 -19.27 7.13 2.40
CA TRP A 283 -19.84 5.80 2.27
C TRP A 283 -18.77 4.76 1.85
N ASN A 284 -17.70 5.19 1.20
CA ASN A 284 -16.55 4.39 0.77
C ASN A 284 -15.41 4.40 1.81
N PHE A 285 -15.64 5.00 2.96
CA PHE A 285 -14.69 4.96 4.07
C PHE A 285 -14.75 3.58 4.72
N LEU A 286 -13.76 2.75 4.40
CA LEU A 286 -13.62 1.40 4.90
C LEU A 286 -12.23 1.20 5.50
#